data_a9216f8e944ec9b94fad8f230671d58b
#
_entry.id   a9216f8e944ec9b94fad8f230671d58b
#
_cell.length_a   1.000
_cell.length_b   1.000
_cell.length_c   1.000
_cell.angle_alpha   90.00
_cell.angle_beta   90.00
_cell.angle_gamma   90.00
#
_symmetry.space_group_name_H-M   'P 1'
#
loop_
_entity.id
_entity.type
_entity.pdbx_description
1 polymer ?
#
loop_
_entity_poly.entity_id
_entity_poly.type
_entity_poly.pdbx_seq_one_letter_code
_entity_poly.pdbx_strand_id
1 'polypeptide(L)'
;MARSYGRIAPAVPHALHMPTHIFTRLGLWQESIDGNRRSAEAAHKHPAGDKISLHYLHALDYLAYAHLQRGEDREAEKVLADLRALEGPFQVEVATPYAFAAVPARLALERQRWSEAAALVPRQPESY
;
A
#
# COMPACT_ATOMS: atom_id res chain seq x y z
N MET A 1 -6.61 21.80 -5.33
CA MET A 1 -6.67 20.78 -6.40
C MET A 1 -6.55 19.34 -5.86
N ALA A 2 -5.47 18.93 -5.17
CA ALA A 2 -5.32 17.54 -4.70
C ALA A 2 -6.54 17.02 -3.90
N ARG A 3 -7.02 17.78 -2.92
CA ARG A 3 -8.20 17.38 -2.09
C ARG A 3 -9.51 17.23 -2.85
N SER A 4 -9.63 17.80 -4.04
CA SER A 4 -10.84 17.66 -4.87
C SER A 4 -10.72 16.58 -5.94
N TYR A 5 -9.51 16.15 -6.29
CA TYR A 5 -9.28 15.23 -7.40
C TYR A 5 -9.95 13.86 -7.18
N GLY A 6 -9.83 13.28 -6.00
CA GLY A 6 -10.48 12.00 -5.67
C GLY A 6 -12.01 12.02 -5.67
N ARG A 7 -12.65 13.20 -5.80
CA ARG A 7 -14.11 13.33 -5.94
C ARG A 7 -14.58 13.23 -7.39
N ILE A 8 -13.67 13.37 -8.35
CA ILE A 8 -13.99 13.34 -9.79
C ILE A 8 -14.38 11.91 -10.20
N ALA A 9 -13.65 10.91 -9.66
CA ALA A 9 -13.90 9.50 -9.97
C ALA A 9 -13.82 8.66 -8.67
N PRO A 10 -14.84 8.74 -7.80
CA PRO A 10 -14.80 8.18 -6.44
C PRO A 10 -14.80 6.65 -6.38
N ALA A 11 -15.09 5.97 -7.49
CA ALA A 11 -15.03 4.51 -7.61
C ALA A 11 -13.73 4.01 -8.27
N VAL A 12 -12.86 4.91 -8.73
CA VAL A 12 -11.63 4.54 -9.43
C VAL A 12 -10.45 4.53 -8.45
N PRO A 13 -9.86 3.37 -8.15
CA PRO A 13 -8.78 3.24 -7.16
C PRO A 13 -7.63 4.21 -7.42
N HIS A 14 -7.16 4.28 -8.65
CA HIS A 14 -6.05 5.17 -9.04
C HIS A 14 -6.36 6.65 -8.80
N ALA A 15 -7.59 7.11 -9.09
CA ALA A 15 -7.98 8.50 -8.85
C ALA A 15 -8.05 8.85 -7.36
N LEU A 16 -8.41 7.90 -6.51
CA LEU A 16 -8.41 8.05 -5.06
C LEU A 16 -6.99 8.09 -4.48
N HIS A 17 -6.08 7.31 -5.08
CA HIS A 17 -4.68 7.21 -4.67
C HIS A 17 -3.84 8.44 -5.09
N MET A 18 -3.99 8.94 -6.32
CA MET A 18 -3.09 9.96 -6.88
C MET A 18 -2.88 11.22 -6.01
N PRO A 19 -3.91 11.78 -5.33
CA PRO A 19 -3.69 12.89 -4.40
C PRO A 19 -2.76 12.55 -3.24
N THR A 20 -2.68 11.29 -2.83
CA THR A 20 -1.89 10.86 -1.68
C THR A 20 -0.40 11.00 -1.89
N HIS A 21 0.07 10.99 -3.15
CA HIS A 21 1.46 11.35 -3.47
C HIS A 21 1.82 12.75 -2.99
N ILE A 22 0.90 13.72 -3.16
CA ILE A 22 1.09 15.10 -2.71
C ILE A 22 1.00 15.15 -1.18
N PHE A 23 0.00 14.49 -0.59
CA PHE A 23 -0.19 14.46 0.86
C PHE A 23 1.02 13.87 1.57
N THR A 24 1.55 12.76 1.08
CA THR A 24 2.76 12.12 1.59
C THR A 24 3.97 13.06 1.55
N ARG A 25 4.18 13.76 0.43
CA ARG A 25 5.29 14.73 0.30
C ARG A 25 5.17 15.96 1.20
N LEU A 26 3.96 16.30 1.60
CA LEU A 26 3.67 17.44 2.49
C LEU A 26 3.54 17.03 3.95
N GLY A 27 3.71 15.77 4.31
CA GLY A 27 3.52 15.28 5.68
C GLY A 27 2.06 15.27 6.12
N LEU A 28 1.11 15.34 5.19
CA LEU A 28 -0.33 15.28 5.47
C LEU A 28 -0.75 13.80 5.59
N TRP A 29 -0.24 13.15 6.65
CA TRP A 29 -0.32 11.71 6.82
C TRP A 29 -1.75 11.19 6.95
N GLN A 30 -2.65 11.94 7.63
CA GLN A 30 -4.04 11.53 7.75
C GLN A 30 -4.74 11.51 6.40
N GLU A 31 -4.56 12.54 5.59
CA GLU A 31 -5.11 12.61 4.23
C GLU A 31 -4.53 11.53 3.33
N SER A 32 -3.25 11.17 3.53
CA SER A 32 -2.62 10.05 2.82
C SER A 32 -3.27 8.72 3.21
N ILE A 33 -3.49 8.47 4.51
CA ILE A 33 -4.18 7.28 5.03
C ILE A 33 -5.60 7.20 4.47
N ASP A 34 -6.37 8.26 4.60
CA ASP A 34 -7.78 8.27 4.16
C ASP A 34 -7.93 8.04 2.65
N GLY A 35 -7.05 8.65 1.86
CA GLY A 35 -7.02 8.47 0.40
C GLY A 35 -6.66 7.04 0.00
N ASN A 36 -5.62 6.48 0.61
CA ASN A 36 -5.18 5.11 0.29
C ASN A 36 -6.14 4.05 0.83
N ARG A 37 -6.78 4.26 1.98
CA ARG A 37 -7.83 3.36 2.47
C ARG A 37 -9.00 3.28 1.48
N ARG A 38 -9.50 4.42 1.02
CA ARG A 38 -10.55 4.45 0.00
C ARG A 38 -10.11 3.81 -1.32
N SER A 39 -8.85 4.03 -1.72
CA SER A 39 -8.29 3.39 -2.91
C SER A 39 -8.23 1.87 -2.77
N ALA A 40 -7.77 1.37 -1.64
CA ALA A 40 -7.73 -0.06 -1.34
C ALA A 40 -9.14 -0.68 -1.35
N GLU A 41 -10.11 -0.03 -0.70
CA GLU A 41 -11.51 -0.47 -0.69
C GLU A 41 -12.11 -0.52 -2.10
N ALA A 42 -11.85 0.51 -2.92
CA ALA A 42 -12.34 0.55 -4.29
C ALA A 42 -11.68 -0.54 -5.15
N ALA A 43 -10.38 -0.78 -4.99
CA ALA A 43 -9.66 -1.82 -5.70
C ALA A 43 -10.11 -3.24 -5.29
N HIS A 44 -10.48 -3.43 -4.03
CA HIS A 44 -11.03 -4.69 -3.54
C HIS A 44 -12.43 -4.97 -4.10
N LYS A 45 -13.27 -3.92 -4.21
CA LYS A 45 -14.61 -4.01 -4.81
C LYS A 45 -14.60 -4.22 -6.32
N HIS A 46 -13.53 -3.77 -6.99
CA HIS A 46 -13.37 -3.82 -8.45
C HIS A 46 -12.03 -4.46 -8.81
N PRO A 47 -11.90 -5.79 -8.62
CA PRO A 47 -10.67 -6.49 -8.94
C PRO A 47 -10.37 -6.46 -10.44
N ALA A 48 -9.14 -6.79 -10.81
CA ALA A 48 -8.70 -6.85 -12.21
C ALA A 48 -9.07 -8.21 -12.85
N GLY A 49 -10.34 -8.38 -13.19
CA GLY A 49 -10.90 -9.68 -13.58
C GLY A 49 -10.96 -10.62 -12.37
N ASP A 50 -10.30 -11.76 -12.46
CA ASP A 50 -10.13 -12.75 -11.40
C ASP A 50 -8.91 -12.48 -10.50
N LYS A 51 -8.17 -11.39 -10.73
CA LYS A 51 -6.89 -11.10 -10.09
C LYS A 51 -7.01 -10.00 -9.04
N ILE A 52 -6.19 -10.12 -7.99
CA ILE A 52 -5.99 -9.04 -7.03
C ILE A 52 -5.33 -7.87 -7.75
N SER A 53 -5.97 -6.71 -7.68
CA SER A 53 -5.54 -5.50 -8.39
C SER A 53 -4.20 -4.97 -7.85
N LEU A 54 -3.30 -4.57 -8.73
CA LEU A 54 -2.08 -3.86 -8.37
C LEU A 54 -2.36 -2.57 -7.58
N HIS A 55 -3.50 -1.93 -7.81
CA HIS A 55 -3.88 -0.70 -7.09
C HIS A 55 -4.16 -0.98 -5.61
N TYR A 56 -4.69 -2.17 -5.28
CA TYR A 56 -4.85 -2.59 -3.90
C TYR A 56 -3.49 -2.69 -3.20
N LEU A 57 -2.55 -3.41 -3.79
CA LEU A 57 -1.20 -3.61 -3.26
C LEU A 57 -0.44 -2.28 -3.13
N HIS A 58 -0.54 -1.42 -4.13
CA HIS A 58 0.09 -0.10 -4.11
C HIS A 58 -0.48 0.82 -3.02
N ALA A 59 -1.79 0.76 -2.78
CA ALA A 59 -2.41 1.49 -1.68
C ALA A 59 -1.93 0.97 -0.30
N LEU A 60 -1.74 -0.35 -0.14
CA LEU A 60 -1.19 -0.93 1.10
C LEU A 60 0.23 -0.44 1.40
N ASP A 61 1.11 -0.30 0.39
CA ASP A 61 2.45 0.27 0.58
C ASP A 61 2.39 1.68 1.17
N TYR A 62 1.54 2.54 0.61
CA TYR A 62 1.36 3.91 1.11
C TYR A 62 0.70 3.96 2.49
N LEU A 63 -0.23 3.07 2.78
CA LEU A 63 -0.85 2.95 4.12
C LEU A 63 0.18 2.57 5.17
N ALA A 64 0.99 1.54 4.91
CA ALA A 64 2.05 1.13 5.82
C ALA A 64 3.01 2.28 6.11
N TYR A 65 3.47 2.98 5.06
CA TYR A 65 4.38 4.11 5.22
C TYR A 65 3.75 5.25 6.02
N ALA A 66 2.53 5.65 5.70
CA ALA A 66 1.86 6.76 6.39
C ALA A 66 1.60 6.45 7.87
N HIS A 67 1.21 5.22 8.21
CA HIS A 67 1.06 4.79 9.61
C HIS A 67 2.40 4.81 10.36
N LEU A 68 3.49 4.35 9.74
CA LEU A 68 4.83 4.41 10.32
C LEU A 68 5.29 5.84 10.60
N GLN A 69 5.00 6.78 9.69
CA GLN A 69 5.35 8.19 9.89
C GLN A 69 4.54 8.85 11.02
N ARG A 70 3.40 8.31 11.38
CA ARG A 70 2.59 8.74 12.53
C ARG A 70 2.94 8.01 13.83
N GLY A 71 3.86 7.06 13.81
CA GLY A 71 4.16 6.21 14.96
C GLY A 71 3.06 5.20 15.29
N GLU A 72 2.19 4.90 14.34
CA GLU A 72 1.08 3.96 14.47
C GLU A 72 1.52 2.55 14.04
N ASP A 73 2.49 1.99 14.76
CA ASP A 73 3.17 0.74 14.41
C ASP A 73 2.20 -0.43 14.31
N ARG A 74 1.21 -0.52 15.21
CA ARG A 74 0.20 -1.58 15.18
C ARG A 74 -0.63 -1.56 13.91
N GLU A 75 -0.97 -0.38 13.39
CA GLU A 75 -1.72 -0.25 12.13
C GLU A 75 -0.83 -0.62 10.93
N ALA A 76 0.44 -0.24 10.95
CA ALA A 76 1.38 -0.66 9.91
C ALA A 76 1.61 -2.20 9.93
N GLU A 77 1.68 -2.81 11.11
CA GLU A 77 1.79 -4.28 11.26
C GLU A 77 0.53 -4.99 10.75
N LYS A 78 -0.66 -4.43 10.94
CA LYS A 78 -1.90 -4.96 10.33
C LYS A 78 -1.82 -4.92 8.81
N VAL A 79 -1.37 -3.81 8.22
CA VAL A 79 -1.19 -3.74 6.76
C VAL A 79 -0.22 -4.81 6.26
N LEU A 80 0.87 -5.07 6.99
CA LEU A 80 1.78 -6.16 6.65
C LEU A 80 1.12 -7.53 6.76
N ALA A 81 0.32 -7.76 7.81
CA ALA A 81 -0.41 -9.01 7.99
C ALA A 81 -1.42 -9.23 6.87
N ASP A 82 -2.19 -8.20 6.51
CA ASP A 82 -3.14 -8.23 5.40
C ASP A 82 -2.43 -8.56 4.08
N LEU A 83 -1.30 -7.89 3.80
CA LEU A 83 -0.50 -8.16 2.60
C LEU A 83 0.00 -9.61 2.55
N ARG A 84 0.48 -10.15 3.68
CA ARG A 84 1.00 -11.53 3.77
C ARG A 84 -0.09 -12.59 3.62
N ALA A 85 -1.31 -12.28 4.03
CA ALA A 85 -2.46 -13.18 3.92
C ALA A 85 -3.02 -13.27 2.50
N LEU A 86 -2.57 -12.41 1.57
CA LEU A 86 -3.05 -12.44 0.20
C LEU A 86 -2.52 -13.65 -0.55
N GLU A 87 -3.44 -14.41 -1.10
CA GLU A 87 -3.19 -15.52 -2.03
C GLU A 87 -3.66 -15.10 -3.42
N GLY A 88 -2.76 -15.31 -4.45
CA GLY A 88 -3.05 -14.91 -5.83
C GLY A 88 -4.26 -15.62 -6.44
N PRO A 89 -4.54 -15.39 -7.69
CA PRO A 89 -3.66 -14.72 -8.66
C PRO A 89 -3.59 -13.20 -8.51
N PHE A 90 -2.46 -12.63 -8.88
CA PHE A 90 -2.21 -11.19 -8.81
C PHE A 90 -2.14 -10.58 -10.22
N GLN A 91 -2.51 -9.31 -10.33
CA GLN A 91 -2.16 -8.50 -11.49
C GLN A 91 -0.67 -8.16 -11.41
N VAL A 92 0.17 -8.90 -12.16
CA VAL A 92 1.64 -8.80 -12.06
C VAL A 92 2.13 -7.63 -12.91
N GLU A 93 2.43 -6.54 -12.21
CA GLU A 93 3.16 -5.37 -12.73
C GLU A 93 4.13 -4.88 -11.66
N VAL A 94 4.92 -3.86 -11.94
CA VAL A 94 5.98 -3.34 -11.03
C VAL A 94 5.46 -3.06 -9.61
N ALA A 95 4.23 -2.58 -9.46
CA ALA A 95 3.65 -2.27 -8.15
C ALA A 95 3.42 -3.52 -7.28
N THR A 96 3.16 -4.67 -7.88
CA THR A 96 2.90 -5.92 -7.16
C THR A 96 4.13 -6.44 -6.42
N PRO A 97 5.24 -6.81 -7.09
CA PRO A 97 6.45 -7.24 -6.37
C PRO A 97 7.03 -6.14 -5.48
N TYR A 98 6.89 -4.88 -5.89
CA TYR A 98 7.35 -3.76 -5.09
C TYR A 98 6.63 -3.69 -3.73
N ALA A 99 5.30 -3.79 -3.67
CA ALA A 99 4.56 -3.74 -2.41
C ALA A 99 4.96 -4.88 -1.47
N PHE A 100 5.08 -6.10 -1.98
CA PHE A 100 5.51 -7.27 -1.19
C PHE A 100 6.93 -7.12 -0.63
N ALA A 101 7.81 -6.40 -1.31
CA ALA A 101 9.16 -6.12 -0.83
C ALA A 101 9.21 -4.87 0.08
N ALA A 102 8.53 -3.79 -0.32
CA ALA A 102 8.63 -2.50 0.35
C ALA A 102 7.96 -2.47 1.73
N VAL A 103 6.77 -3.07 1.88
CA VAL A 103 6.04 -3.00 3.15
C VAL A 103 6.85 -3.63 4.31
N PRO A 104 7.33 -4.87 4.23
CA PRO A 104 8.15 -5.44 5.31
C PRO A 104 9.48 -4.69 5.51
N ALA A 105 10.11 -4.23 4.41
CA ALA A 105 11.35 -3.46 4.50
C ALA A 105 11.14 -2.14 5.23
N ARG A 106 10.06 -1.40 4.94
CA ARG A 106 9.73 -0.14 5.62
C ARG A 106 9.51 -0.34 7.12
N LEU A 107 8.77 -1.39 7.52
CA LEU A 107 8.56 -1.67 8.94
C LEU A 107 9.88 -1.90 9.68
N ALA A 108 10.78 -2.67 9.09
CA ALA A 108 12.08 -2.94 9.68
C ALA A 108 12.98 -1.69 9.70
N LEU A 109 13.11 -0.98 8.58
CA LEU A 109 14.02 0.15 8.42
C LEU A 109 13.58 1.38 9.22
N GLU A 110 12.29 1.74 9.21
CA GLU A 110 11.76 2.90 9.95
C GLU A 110 11.89 2.73 11.47
N ARG A 111 12.03 1.51 11.96
CA ARG A 111 12.23 1.18 13.37
C ARG A 111 13.65 0.71 13.68
N GLN A 112 14.59 0.88 12.72
CA GLN A 112 16.01 0.51 12.87
C GLN A 112 16.23 -0.95 13.29
N ARG A 113 15.32 -1.83 12.87
CA ARG A 113 15.41 -3.29 13.10
C ARG A 113 16.33 -3.93 12.06
N TRP A 114 17.60 -3.59 12.10
CA TRP A 114 18.58 -3.95 11.06
C TRP A 114 18.71 -5.44 10.82
N SER A 115 18.66 -6.24 11.89
CA SER A 115 18.72 -7.71 11.77
C SER A 115 17.49 -8.28 11.05
N GLU A 116 16.31 -7.73 11.32
CA GLU A 116 15.08 -8.11 10.61
C GLU A 116 15.16 -7.69 9.14
N ALA A 117 15.63 -6.46 8.85
CA ALA A 117 15.79 -5.98 7.50
C ALA A 117 16.75 -6.86 6.69
N ALA A 118 17.87 -7.27 7.30
CA ALA A 118 18.86 -8.14 6.65
C ALA A 118 18.36 -9.57 6.41
N ALA A 119 17.38 -10.03 7.18
CA ALA A 119 16.77 -11.36 7.05
C ALA A 119 15.60 -11.42 6.05
N LEU A 120 15.20 -10.29 5.46
CA LEU A 120 14.10 -10.27 4.49
C LEU A 120 14.49 -11.01 3.22
N VAL A 121 13.62 -11.93 2.83
CA VAL A 121 13.76 -12.68 1.57
C VAL A 121 12.66 -12.21 0.61
N PRO A 122 13.03 -11.78 -0.61
CA PRO A 122 12.06 -11.41 -1.62
C PRO A 122 11.12 -12.59 -1.97
N ARG A 123 9.87 -12.27 -2.22
CA ARG A 123 8.92 -13.26 -2.74
C ARG A 123 9.36 -13.74 -4.12
N GLN A 124 9.27 -15.05 -4.38
CA GLN A 124 9.68 -15.60 -5.66
C GLN A 124 8.71 -15.19 -6.77
N PRO A 125 9.20 -14.93 -8.00
CA PRO A 125 8.35 -14.47 -9.12
C PRO A 125 7.18 -15.40 -9.43
N GLU A 126 7.36 -16.71 -9.28
CA GLU A 126 6.35 -17.74 -9.56
C GLU A 126 5.18 -17.73 -8.56
N SER A 127 5.29 -16.96 -7.49
CA SER A 127 4.26 -16.87 -6.43
C SER A 127 3.28 -15.70 -6.62
N TYR A 128 3.36 -14.98 -7.74
CA TYR A 128 2.46 -13.86 -8.03
C TYR A 128 1.27 -14.21 -8.91
#